data_1c991a02728867b2d94a273edb66d6de
#
_entry.id   1c991a02728867b2d94a273edb66d6de
#
_cell.length_a   1.000
_cell.length_b   1.000
_cell.length_c   1.000
_cell.angle_alpha   90.00
_cell.angle_beta   90.00
_cell.angle_gamma   90.00
#
_symmetry.space_group_name_H-M   'P 1'
#
loop_
_entity.id
_entity.type
_entity.pdbx_description
1 polymer ?
#
loop_
_entity_poly.entity_id
_entity_poly.type
_entity_poly.pdbx_seq_one_letter_code
_entity_poly.pdbx_strand_id
1 'polypeptide(L)'
;MANLIHPTAIVDEGAQIGQGTRIWHWVHICAGARIGERCSFGQNVFVGNDVIIGHNCKVQNNVSIYDAVTLEDDVFCGPSMVFTNVHNPRAAVIRTGY
;
A
#
# COMPACT_ATOMS: atom_id res chain seq x y z
N MET A 1 4.21 11.87 -14.05
CA MET A 1 3.15 11.02 -14.60
C MET A 1 1.92 11.05 -13.72
N ALA A 2 0.78 11.00 -14.33
CA ALA A 2 -0.46 10.97 -13.58
C ALA A 2 -0.66 9.60 -12.94
N ASN A 3 -1.38 9.58 -11.83
CA ASN A 3 -1.79 8.33 -11.21
C ASN A 3 -2.96 7.73 -11.96
N LEU A 4 -3.06 6.41 -11.93
CA LEU A 4 -4.20 5.68 -12.46
C LEU A 4 -4.98 5.11 -11.28
N ILE A 5 -6.11 5.73 -10.98
CA ILE A 5 -6.97 5.29 -9.87
C ILE A 5 -8.29 4.84 -10.49
N HIS A 6 -8.60 3.56 -10.33
CA HIS A 6 -9.83 3.02 -10.88
C HIS A 6 -11.04 3.62 -10.16
N PRO A 7 -12.14 3.90 -10.87
CA PRO A 7 -13.32 4.53 -10.25
C PRO A 7 -13.92 3.74 -9.08
N THR A 8 -13.70 2.43 -8.99
CA THR A 8 -14.19 1.63 -7.86
C THR A 8 -13.30 1.74 -6.63
N ALA A 9 -12.09 2.28 -6.77
CA ALA A 9 -11.19 2.43 -5.63
C ALA A 9 -11.65 3.59 -4.75
N ILE A 10 -11.46 3.42 -3.45
CA ILE A 10 -11.77 4.46 -2.48
C ILE A 10 -10.45 4.93 -1.89
N VAL A 11 -10.11 6.17 -2.19
CA VAL A 11 -8.94 6.82 -1.61
C VAL A 11 -9.46 7.92 -0.72
N ASP A 12 -9.30 7.75 0.58
CA ASP A 12 -9.84 8.72 1.53
C ASP A 12 -9.06 10.03 1.43
N GLU A 13 -9.76 11.13 1.66
CA GLU A 13 -9.15 12.44 1.60
C GLU A 13 -8.02 12.53 2.62
N GLY A 14 -6.86 13.02 2.19
CA GLY A 14 -5.69 13.10 3.05
C GLY A 14 -4.62 12.07 2.72
N ALA A 15 -4.98 10.99 2.04
CA ALA A 15 -3.99 10.00 1.62
C ALA A 15 -3.01 10.64 0.63
N GLN A 16 -1.73 10.31 0.77
CA GLN A 16 -0.69 10.83 -0.11
C GLN A 16 -0.22 9.72 -1.03
N ILE A 17 -0.29 9.98 -2.34
CA ILE A 17 0.04 8.98 -3.35
C ILE A 17 1.02 9.59 -4.33
N GLY A 18 2.18 8.98 -4.47
CA GLY A 18 3.22 9.45 -5.37
C GLY A 18 2.87 9.26 -6.83
N GLN A 19 3.62 9.93 -7.71
CA GLN A 19 3.37 9.93 -9.14
C GLN A 19 3.57 8.53 -9.73
N GLY A 20 2.77 8.21 -10.72
CA GLY A 20 2.88 6.97 -11.47
C GLY A 20 2.35 5.75 -10.75
N THR A 21 1.74 5.92 -9.59
CA THR A 21 1.15 4.82 -8.85
C THR A 21 -0.18 4.43 -9.48
N ARG A 22 -0.42 3.11 -9.59
CA ARG A 22 -1.64 2.54 -10.16
C ARG A 22 -2.44 1.87 -9.07
N ILE A 23 -3.70 2.24 -8.97
CA ILE A 23 -4.63 1.70 -7.96
C ILE A 23 -5.79 1.08 -8.70
N TRP A 24 -5.96 -0.22 -8.55
CA TRP A 24 -6.90 -1.00 -9.35
C TRP A 24 -8.26 -1.09 -8.67
N HIS A 25 -9.05 -2.11 -9.03
CA HIS A 25 -10.45 -2.23 -8.59
C HIS A 25 -10.55 -2.49 -7.08
N TRP A 26 -11.52 -1.87 -6.44
CA TRP A 26 -11.93 -2.17 -5.06
C TRP A 26 -10.81 -1.99 -4.03
N VAL A 27 -9.85 -1.14 -4.31
CA VAL A 27 -8.80 -0.80 -3.36
C VAL A 27 -9.34 0.26 -2.40
N HIS A 28 -9.01 0.11 -1.12
CA HIS A 28 -9.33 1.15 -0.14
C HIS A 28 -8.04 1.63 0.51
N ILE A 29 -7.77 2.92 0.37
CA ILE A 29 -6.59 3.56 0.97
C ILE A 29 -7.08 4.57 1.99
N CYS A 30 -6.70 4.36 3.25
CA CYS A 30 -7.12 5.23 4.34
C CYS A 30 -6.40 6.58 4.29
N ALA A 31 -7.00 7.58 4.94
CA ALA A 31 -6.54 8.96 4.88
C ALA A 31 -5.11 9.16 5.38
N GLY A 32 -4.70 8.37 6.36
CA GLY A 32 -3.36 8.49 6.94
C GLY A 32 -2.28 7.73 6.19
N ALA A 33 -2.57 7.13 5.06
CA ALA A 33 -1.59 6.35 4.30
C ALA A 33 -0.68 7.27 3.49
N ARG A 34 0.59 6.86 3.35
CA ARG A 34 1.57 7.55 2.51
C ARG A 34 2.20 6.54 1.57
N ILE A 35 1.98 6.73 0.29
CA ILE A 35 2.40 5.80 -0.74
C ILE A 35 3.37 6.52 -1.67
N GLY A 36 4.50 5.87 -1.94
CA GLY A 36 5.52 6.42 -2.80
C GLY A 36 5.13 6.41 -4.27
N GLU A 37 6.14 6.59 -5.12
CA GLU A 37 5.96 6.69 -6.56
C GLU A 37 6.03 5.32 -7.22
N ARG A 38 5.36 5.18 -8.34
CA ARG A 38 5.43 4.01 -9.22
C ARG A 38 5.07 2.70 -8.52
N CYS A 39 4.19 2.79 -7.55
CA CYS A 39 3.64 1.59 -6.92
C CYS A 39 2.46 1.06 -7.74
N SER A 40 2.12 -0.21 -7.53
CA SER A 40 0.93 -0.76 -8.14
C SER A 40 0.18 -1.59 -7.11
N PHE A 41 -1.12 -1.40 -7.07
CA PHE A 41 -2.01 -2.10 -6.16
C PHE A 41 -3.02 -2.88 -6.97
N GLY A 42 -3.01 -4.19 -6.77
CA GLY A 42 -3.96 -5.06 -7.43
C GLY A 42 -5.35 -4.92 -6.83
N GLN A 43 -6.22 -5.78 -7.26
CA GLN A 43 -7.63 -5.75 -6.90
C GLN A 43 -7.84 -6.06 -5.42
N ASN A 44 -8.75 -5.33 -4.79
CA ASN A 44 -9.22 -5.63 -3.43
C ASN A 44 -8.10 -5.55 -2.39
N VAL A 45 -7.27 -4.52 -2.47
CA VAL A 45 -6.20 -4.27 -1.51
C VAL A 45 -6.68 -3.25 -0.48
N PHE A 46 -6.36 -3.48 0.79
CA PHE A 46 -6.64 -2.54 1.87
C PHE A 46 -5.34 -1.95 2.40
N VAL A 47 -5.28 -0.63 2.52
CA VAL A 47 -4.13 0.08 3.09
C VAL A 47 -4.62 0.95 4.24
N GLY A 48 -4.19 0.61 5.45
CA GLY A 48 -4.65 1.27 6.66
C GLY A 48 -4.01 2.62 6.92
N ASN A 49 -4.37 3.23 8.04
CA ASN A 49 -3.81 4.51 8.46
C ASN A 49 -2.38 4.34 8.95
N ASP A 50 -1.60 5.40 8.85
CA ASP A 50 -0.20 5.43 9.27
C ASP A 50 0.66 4.36 8.57
N VAL A 51 0.17 3.83 7.46
CA VAL A 51 0.95 2.94 6.61
C VAL A 51 1.86 3.79 5.74
N ILE A 52 3.12 3.38 5.65
CA ILE A 52 4.10 4.05 4.78
C ILE A 52 4.58 3.01 3.79
N ILE A 53 4.42 3.32 2.51
CA ILE A 53 4.84 2.44 1.43
C ILE A 53 5.86 3.18 0.60
N GLY A 54 7.05 2.60 0.46
CA GLY A 54 8.12 3.18 -0.32
C GLY A 54 7.82 3.18 -1.82
N HIS A 55 8.82 3.50 -2.61
CA HIS A 55 8.67 3.61 -4.06
C HIS A 55 8.72 2.24 -4.72
N ASN A 56 8.06 2.13 -5.86
CA ASN A 56 8.15 0.96 -6.73
C ASN A 56 7.73 -0.34 -6.06
N CYS A 57 6.80 -0.28 -5.12
CA CYS A 57 6.25 -1.47 -4.49
C CYS A 57 5.15 -2.05 -5.36
N LYS A 58 5.04 -3.38 -5.36
CA LYS A 58 4.00 -4.09 -6.11
C LYS A 58 3.20 -4.93 -5.15
N VAL A 59 1.93 -4.60 -5.02
CA VAL A 59 1.02 -5.27 -4.10
C VAL A 59 -0.02 -6.00 -4.93
N GLN A 60 -0.03 -7.32 -4.80
CA GLN A 60 -0.92 -8.18 -5.58
C GLN A 60 -2.35 -8.15 -5.01
N ASN A 61 -3.24 -8.94 -5.61
CA ASN A 61 -4.66 -8.94 -5.24
C ASN A 61 -4.89 -9.44 -3.82
N ASN A 62 -5.89 -8.90 -3.18
CA ASN A 62 -6.40 -9.36 -1.88
C ASN A 62 -5.36 -9.26 -0.75
N VAL A 63 -4.50 -8.26 -0.82
CA VAL A 63 -3.54 -7.98 0.25
C VAL A 63 -4.13 -6.96 1.20
N SER A 64 -3.99 -7.21 2.50
CA SER A 64 -4.40 -6.25 3.53
C SER A 64 -3.17 -5.77 4.26
N ILE A 65 -2.96 -4.46 4.26
CA ILE A 65 -1.86 -3.82 4.98
C ILE A 65 -2.47 -2.99 6.08
N TYR A 66 -2.45 -3.53 7.30
CA TYR A 66 -3.11 -2.89 8.42
C TYR A 66 -2.28 -1.75 9.00
N ASP A 67 -2.87 -1.02 9.93
CA ASP A 67 -2.35 0.25 10.41
C ASP A 67 -0.89 0.18 10.86
N ALA A 68 -0.16 1.24 10.57
CA ALA A 68 1.21 1.48 11.05
C ALA A 68 2.29 0.54 10.48
N VAL A 69 1.96 -0.23 9.45
CA VAL A 69 2.96 -1.07 8.76
C VAL A 69 3.77 -0.19 7.79
N THR A 70 5.06 -0.43 7.72
CA THR A 70 5.95 0.24 6.76
C THR A 70 6.52 -0.78 5.79
N LEU A 71 6.34 -0.52 4.50
CA LEU A 71 7.00 -1.27 3.43
C LEU A 71 8.09 -0.38 2.83
N GLU A 72 9.31 -0.90 2.75
CA GLU A 72 10.40 -0.15 2.13
C GLU A 72 10.30 -0.22 0.60
N ASP A 73 11.22 0.47 -0.09
CA ASP A 73 11.20 0.50 -1.55
C ASP A 73 11.32 -0.90 -2.14
N ASP A 74 10.74 -1.09 -3.30
CA ASP A 74 10.88 -2.30 -4.11
C ASP A 74 10.36 -3.58 -3.45
N VAL A 75 9.44 -3.46 -2.51
CA VAL A 75 8.83 -4.63 -1.88
C VAL A 75 7.76 -5.22 -2.80
N PHE A 76 7.76 -6.53 -2.93
CA PHE A 76 6.73 -7.27 -3.64
C PHE A 76 5.88 -8.03 -2.63
N CYS A 77 4.58 -7.77 -2.63
CA CYS A 77 3.62 -8.47 -1.76
C CYS A 77 2.82 -9.44 -2.61
N GLY A 78 2.99 -10.73 -2.36
CA GLY A 78 2.25 -11.76 -3.07
C GLY A 78 0.75 -11.72 -2.75
N PRO A 79 -0.07 -12.43 -3.52
CA PRO A 79 -1.54 -12.35 -3.34
C PRO A 79 -1.97 -12.90 -1.99
N SER A 80 -3.01 -12.29 -1.45
CA SER A 80 -3.68 -12.71 -0.21
C SER A 80 -2.82 -12.61 1.05
N MET A 81 -1.73 -11.88 1.01
CA MET A 81 -0.91 -11.63 2.20
C MET A 81 -1.59 -10.63 3.13
N VAL A 82 -1.31 -10.77 4.41
CA VAL A 82 -1.81 -9.85 5.43
C VAL A 82 -0.63 -9.36 6.25
N PHE A 83 -0.49 -8.04 6.37
CA PHE A 83 0.54 -7.42 7.18
C PHE A 83 -0.10 -6.73 8.36
N THR A 84 0.35 -7.05 9.56
CA THR A 84 -0.15 -6.44 10.78
C THR A 84 1.02 -5.86 11.56
N ASN A 85 0.75 -4.77 12.26
CA ASN A 85 1.71 -4.21 13.20
C ASN A 85 1.47 -4.83 14.57
N VAL A 86 2.43 -5.62 15.03
CA VAL A 86 2.42 -6.06 16.42
C VAL A 86 2.95 -4.93 17.29
N HIS A 87 2.87 -5.06 18.60
CA HIS A 87 3.28 -4.02 19.54
C HIS A 87 4.80 -3.77 19.55
N ASN A 88 5.45 -3.94 18.44
CA ASN A 88 6.87 -3.69 18.27
C ASN A 88 7.07 -2.96 16.94
N PRO A 89 7.37 -1.66 16.96
CA PRO A 89 7.52 -0.89 15.72
C PRO A 89 8.55 -1.47 14.76
N ARG A 90 9.56 -2.14 15.26
CA ARG A 90 10.59 -2.74 14.41
C ARG A 90 10.05 -3.89 13.58
N ALA A 91 9.06 -4.60 14.10
CA ALA A 91 8.47 -5.72 13.38
C ALA A 91 7.55 -5.27 12.25
N ALA A 92 7.22 -3.98 12.20
CA ALA A 92 6.32 -3.45 11.19
C ALA A 92 7.01 -3.08 9.89
N VAL A 93 8.34 -3.19 9.81
CA VAL A 93 9.07 -2.82 8.60
C VAL A 93 9.35 -4.06 7.78
N ILE A 94 8.85 -4.07 6.56
CA ILE A 94 9.01 -5.16 5.62
C ILE A 94 10.03 -4.75 4.56
N ARG A 95 11.03 -5.57 4.34
CA ARG A 95 12.12 -5.30 3.39
C ARG A 95 12.08 -6.25 2.22
N THR A 96 12.64 -5.82 1.10
CA THR A 96 12.78 -6.68 -0.06
C THR A 96 13.75 -7.83 0.25
N GLY A 97 13.55 -8.94 -0.43
CA GLY A 97 14.48 -10.04 -0.36
C GLY A 97 14.37 -10.94 0.86
N TYR A 98 13.30 -10.81 1.58
CA TYR A 98 13.05 -11.71 2.71
C TYR A 98 12.53 -13.06 2.28
#